data_cd4ed53e1067eca23f8c790d55d7efe0
#
_entry.id   cd4ed53e1067eca23f8c790d55d7efe0
#
_cell.length_a   1.000
_cell.length_b   1.000
_cell.length_c   1.000
_cell.angle_alpha   90.00
_cell.angle_beta   90.00
_cell.angle_gamma   90.00
#
_symmetry.space_group_name_H-M   'P 1'
#
loop_
_entity.id
_entity.type
_entity.pdbx_description
1 polymer ?
#
loop_
_entity_poly.entity_id
_entity_poly.type
_entity_poly.pdbx_seq_one_letter_code
_entity_poly.pdbx_strand_id
1 'polypeptide(L)'
;MATSATRWNLVVSAETDKSLRQHLADSGGGRKGDLSKFVEEAVRERIFIETARAAQEQNKDVPQEVIDQAIEEALAWARSR
;
A
#
# COMPACT_ATOMS: atom_id res chain seq x y z
N MET A 1 3.38 -0.68 -23.41
CA MET A 1 3.66 -2.09 -23.09
C MET A 1 2.65 -2.60 -22.08
N ALA A 2 2.01 -3.67 -22.42
CA ALA A 2 1.02 -4.24 -21.53
C ALA A 2 1.71 -4.97 -20.38
N THR A 3 1.30 -4.67 -19.17
CA THR A 3 1.75 -5.44 -18.02
C THR A 3 0.81 -6.60 -17.82
N SER A 4 1.38 -7.76 -17.64
CA SER A 4 0.58 -8.94 -17.33
C SER A 4 -0.02 -8.78 -15.95
N ALA A 5 -1.31 -9.04 -15.84
CA ALA A 5 -1.96 -9.06 -14.54
C ALA A 5 -1.86 -10.45 -13.96
N THR A 6 -1.60 -10.53 -12.68
CA THR A 6 -1.57 -11.79 -11.95
C THR A 6 -2.77 -11.83 -11.02
N ARG A 7 -3.51 -12.92 -11.07
CA ARG A 7 -4.67 -13.08 -10.20
C ARG A 7 -4.23 -13.72 -8.88
N TRP A 8 -4.62 -13.10 -7.79
CA TRP A 8 -4.33 -13.62 -6.45
C TRP A 8 -5.57 -14.21 -5.83
N ASN A 9 -5.39 -15.32 -5.15
CA ASN A 9 -6.40 -15.92 -4.30
C ASN A 9 -5.93 -15.79 -2.86
N LEU A 10 -6.59 -14.91 -2.12
CA LEU A 10 -6.21 -14.63 -0.74
C LEU A 10 -7.35 -14.96 0.19
N VAL A 11 -7.01 -15.51 1.33
CA VAL A 11 -7.98 -15.73 2.40
C VAL A 11 -7.78 -14.61 3.42
N VAL A 12 -8.84 -13.88 3.69
CA VAL A 12 -8.81 -12.81 4.69
C VAL A 12 -9.90 -13.09 5.73
N SER A 13 -9.74 -12.51 6.91
CA SER A 13 -10.75 -12.67 7.94
C SER A 13 -12.04 -11.95 7.52
N ALA A 14 -13.16 -12.42 8.03
CA ALA A 14 -14.45 -11.76 7.78
C ALA A 14 -14.44 -10.32 8.30
N GLU A 15 -13.75 -10.08 9.40
CA GLU A 15 -13.62 -8.77 9.99
C GLU A 15 -12.88 -7.81 9.06
N THR A 16 -11.77 -8.25 8.49
CA THR A 16 -11.01 -7.45 7.54
C THR A 16 -11.83 -7.16 6.28
N ASP A 17 -12.52 -8.16 5.77
CA ASP A 17 -13.38 -7.99 4.60
C ASP A 17 -14.45 -6.93 4.87
N LYS A 18 -15.12 -7.02 6.01
CA LYS A 18 -16.15 -6.05 6.38
C LYS A 18 -15.59 -4.64 6.49
N SER A 19 -14.44 -4.50 7.13
CA SER A 19 -13.79 -3.20 7.29
C SER A 19 -13.43 -2.59 5.95
N LEU A 20 -12.92 -3.39 5.04
CA LEU A 20 -12.54 -2.90 3.73
C LEU A 20 -13.75 -2.44 2.93
N ARG A 21 -14.81 -3.23 2.92
CA ARG A 21 -16.02 -2.88 2.19
C ARG A 21 -16.66 -1.61 2.75
N GLN A 22 -16.66 -1.46 4.06
CA GLN A 22 -17.17 -0.26 4.71
C GLN A 22 -16.33 0.96 4.32
N HIS A 23 -15.03 0.82 4.33
CA HIS A 23 -14.12 1.90 3.95
C HIS A 23 -14.35 2.33 2.50
N LEU A 24 -14.48 1.39 1.59
CA LEU A 24 -14.71 1.70 0.18
C LEU A 24 -16.05 2.38 -0.02
N ALA A 25 -17.07 1.93 0.68
CA ALA A 25 -18.40 2.54 0.59
C ALA A 25 -18.37 3.98 1.08
N ASP A 26 -17.70 4.23 2.20
CA ASP A 26 -17.60 5.57 2.79
C ASP A 26 -16.79 6.52 1.91
N SER A 27 -15.87 6.00 1.14
CA SER A 27 -15.01 6.80 0.25
C SER A 27 -15.63 7.02 -1.13
N GLY A 28 -16.85 6.54 -1.35
CA GLY A 28 -17.49 6.62 -2.66
C GLY A 28 -16.98 5.60 -3.64
N GLY A 29 -16.10 4.69 -3.21
CA GLY A 29 -15.65 3.55 -3.99
C GLY A 29 -16.63 2.40 -3.79
N GLY A 30 -16.50 1.38 -4.53
CA GLY A 30 -17.40 0.23 -4.48
C GLY A 30 -17.74 -0.23 -5.87
N ARG A 31 -17.12 0.43 -6.83
CA ARG A 31 -17.26 0.04 -8.21
C ARG A 31 -16.41 -1.18 -8.50
N LYS A 32 -16.74 -1.85 -9.57
CA LYS A 32 -15.93 -2.96 -10.04
C LYS A 32 -14.50 -2.46 -10.31
N GLY A 33 -13.53 -3.13 -9.71
CA GLY A 33 -12.15 -2.76 -9.86
C GLY A 33 -11.58 -1.91 -8.74
N ASP A 34 -12.43 -1.23 -7.97
CA ASP A 34 -11.95 -0.39 -6.88
C ASP A 34 -11.29 -1.21 -5.77
N LEU A 35 -11.81 -2.40 -5.51
CA LEU A 35 -11.24 -3.30 -4.53
C LEU A 35 -9.81 -3.70 -4.92
N SER A 36 -9.63 -4.11 -6.17
CA SER A 36 -8.30 -4.51 -6.65
C SER A 36 -7.32 -3.35 -6.60
N LYS A 37 -7.78 -2.17 -6.98
CA LYS A 37 -6.95 -0.97 -6.96
C LYS A 37 -6.54 -0.62 -5.54
N PHE A 38 -7.48 -0.67 -4.60
CA PHE A 38 -7.19 -0.39 -3.20
C PHE A 38 -6.15 -1.36 -2.65
N VAL A 39 -6.35 -2.65 -2.90
CA VAL A 39 -5.43 -3.67 -2.41
C VAL A 39 -4.03 -3.50 -3.02
N GLU A 40 -3.96 -3.22 -4.32
CA GLU A 40 -2.67 -3.00 -4.97
C GLU A 40 -1.92 -1.83 -4.36
N GLU A 41 -2.60 -0.72 -4.14
CA GLU A 41 -1.99 0.45 -3.51
C GLU A 41 -1.55 0.16 -2.08
N ALA A 42 -2.37 -0.55 -1.32
CA ALA A 42 -2.03 -0.91 0.05
C ALA A 42 -0.80 -1.80 0.12
N VAL A 43 -0.69 -2.77 -0.79
CA VAL A 43 0.47 -3.65 -0.85
C VAL A 43 1.73 -2.87 -1.20
N ARG A 44 1.65 -1.98 -2.17
CA ARG A 44 2.79 -1.14 -2.53
C ARG A 44 3.26 -0.29 -1.37
N GLU A 45 2.33 0.34 -0.66
CA GLU A 45 2.67 1.16 0.49
C GLU A 45 3.35 0.34 1.57
N ARG A 46 2.84 -0.84 1.85
CA ARG A 46 3.42 -1.71 2.87
C ARG A 46 4.84 -2.14 2.51
N ILE A 47 5.06 -2.50 1.25
CA ILE A 47 6.39 -2.88 0.77
C ILE A 47 7.36 -1.71 0.92
N PHE A 48 6.96 -0.51 0.55
CA PHE A 48 7.80 0.67 0.71
C PHE A 48 8.18 0.90 2.17
N ILE A 49 7.21 0.82 3.05
CA ILE A 49 7.46 1.04 4.47
C ILE A 49 8.44 0.01 5.03
N GLU A 50 8.22 -1.26 4.73
CA GLU A 50 9.09 -2.31 5.23
C GLU A 50 10.50 -2.26 4.65
N THR A 51 10.60 -1.92 3.37
CA THR A 51 11.89 -1.78 2.73
C THR A 51 12.68 -0.60 3.34
N ALA A 52 11.99 0.50 3.60
CA ALA A 52 12.64 1.65 4.22
C ALA A 52 13.09 1.35 5.64
N ARG A 53 12.30 0.60 6.40
CA ARG A 53 12.68 0.20 7.75
C ARG A 53 13.89 -0.73 7.75
N ALA A 54 13.93 -1.65 6.81
CA ALA A 54 15.08 -2.54 6.67
C ALA A 54 16.35 -1.76 6.34
N ALA A 55 16.23 -0.78 5.44
CA ALA A 55 17.35 0.10 5.12
C ALA A 55 17.79 0.92 6.32
N GLN A 56 16.85 1.35 7.14
CA GLN A 56 17.14 2.08 8.37
C GLN A 56 17.98 1.26 9.35
N GLU A 57 17.63 0.00 9.51
CA GLU A 57 18.38 -0.88 10.39
C GLU A 57 19.82 -1.09 9.90
N GLN A 58 20.01 -1.16 8.60
CA GLN A 58 21.33 -1.31 8.00
C GLN A 58 22.14 -0.03 8.06
N ASN A 59 21.46 1.13 8.04
CA ASN A 59 22.09 2.45 8.00
C ASN A 59 21.67 3.26 9.22
N LYS A 60 22.13 2.82 10.39
CA LYS A 60 21.76 3.47 11.65
C LYS A 60 22.24 4.90 11.77
N ASP A 61 23.19 5.30 10.94
CA ASP A 61 23.71 6.66 10.96
C ASP A 61 22.81 7.65 10.23
N VAL A 62 21.81 7.17 9.51
CA VAL A 62 20.88 8.05 8.79
C VAL A 62 19.84 8.57 9.78
N PRO A 63 19.64 9.90 9.88
CA PRO A 63 18.63 10.45 10.77
C PRO A 63 17.24 9.93 10.43
N GLN A 64 16.46 9.70 11.47
CA GLN A 64 15.09 9.21 11.31
C GLN A 64 14.27 10.15 10.43
N GLU A 65 14.48 11.45 10.55
CA GLU A 65 13.74 12.44 9.76
C GLU A 65 13.93 12.25 8.26
N VAL A 66 15.14 11.90 7.85
CA VAL A 66 15.43 11.66 6.44
C VAL A 66 14.68 10.45 5.94
N ILE A 67 14.62 9.40 6.74
CA ILE A 67 13.94 8.17 6.39
C ILE A 67 12.42 8.40 6.32
N ASP A 68 11.87 9.10 7.30
CA ASP A 68 10.45 9.41 7.33
C ASP A 68 10.04 10.24 6.11
N GLN A 69 10.86 11.22 5.75
CA GLN A 69 10.60 12.04 4.58
C GLN A 69 10.64 11.21 3.30
N ALA A 70 11.60 10.30 3.19
CA ALA A 70 11.70 9.42 2.03
C ALA A 70 10.48 8.51 1.91
N ILE A 71 9.99 8.01 3.03
CA ILE A 71 8.77 7.18 3.05
C ILE A 71 7.58 7.99 2.58
N GLU A 72 7.40 9.20 3.09
CA GLU A 72 6.30 10.06 2.70
C GLU A 72 6.33 10.39 1.22
N GLU A 73 7.51 10.70 0.69
CA GLU A 73 7.66 11.00 -0.73
C GLU A 73 7.32 9.78 -1.59
N ALA A 74 7.76 8.60 -1.17
CA ALA A 74 7.46 7.37 -1.89
C ALA A 74 5.97 7.06 -1.89
N LEU A 75 5.31 7.25 -0.75
CA LEU A 75 3.88 7.01 -0.65
C LEU A 75 3.08 8.02 -1.48
N ALA A 76 3.49 9.28 -1.45
CA ALA A 76 2.85 10.32 -2.25
C ALA A 76 2.99 10.01 -3.74
N TRP A 77 4.15 9.58 -4.17
CA TRP A 77 4.39 9.20 -5.55
C TRP A 77 3.53 8.01 -5.95
N ALA A 78 3.43 7.00 -5.09
CA ALA A 78 2.63 5.82 -5.35
C ALA A 78 1.14 6.16 -5.46
N ARG A 79 0.67 7.11 -4.63
CA ARG A 79 -0.73 7.51 -4.63
C ARG A 79 -1.11 8.36 -5.85
N SER A 80 -0.14 9.06 -6.40
CA SER A 80 -0.40 9.96 -7.53
C SER A 80 -0.45 9.24 -8.88
N ARG A 81 -0.22 7.94 -8.91
CA ARG A 81 -0.18 7.16 -10.14
C ARG A 81 -1.50 6.48 -10.52
#